data_e6aedf0560465f9069197439d6cddc7e
#
_entry.id   e6aedf0560465f9069197439d6cddc7e
#
_cell.length_a   1.000
_cell.length_b   1.000
_cell.length_c   1.000
_cell.angle_alpha   90.00
_cell.angle_beta   90.00
_cell.angle_gamma   90.00
#
_symmetry.space_group_name_H-M   'P 1'
#
loop_
_entity.id
_entity.type
_entity.pdbx_description
1 polymer ?
#
loop_
_entity_poly.entity_id
_entity_poly.type
_entity_poly.pdbx_seq_one_letter_code
_entity_poly.pdbx_strand_id
1 'polypeptide(L)'
;MLVPVSDPGSAVSVEESRHEGGRREHVLGAALETFARYGYKKASMEDVARAADISRPGLYFLFTSKQQLFRAAVTHALDGDLDAAKRSLADTARPLRDRLIEAFDLWTGRYIGPMAQEVAVLRETNPELLGPAITEYPRRFLEMVTDAIAADLPPGRVGAAQDMARTLMSTAGGVKHEVSTREEFVARMTIGVDLFMPALR
;
A
#
# COMPACT_ATOMS: atom_id res chain seq x y z
N MET A 1 -50.66 -2.10 17.65
CA MET A 1 -49.76 -1.67 16.60
C MET A 1 -48.68 -0.84 17.25
N LEU A 2 -47.58 -1.48 17.68
CA LEU A 2 -46.45 -0.80 18.32
C LEU A 2 -45.50 -0.28 17.24
N VAL A 3 -45.26 1.03 17.22
CA VAL A 3 -44.26 1.67 16.39
C VAL A 3 -42.89 1.47 17.08
N PRO A 4 -41.83 1.00 16.43
CA PRO A 4 -40.52 0.92 17.07
C PRO A 4 -39.95 2.33 17.23
N VAL A 5 -39.61 2.67 18.45
CA VAL A 5 -38.88 3.90 18.81
C VAL A 5 -37.44 3.70 18.37
N SER A 6 -37.02 4.44 17.36
CA SER A 6 -35.61 4.51 16.95
C SER A 6 -34.80 5.19 18.03
N ASP A 7 -33.81 4.51 18.57
CA ASP A 7 -32.89 5.02 19.59
C ASP A 7 -31.94 6.08 18.98
N PRO A 8 -32.01 7.37 19.40
CA PRO A 8 -31.15 8.43 18.86
C PRO A 8 -29.70 8.33 19.32
N GLY A 9 -29.35 7.45 20.28
CA GLY A 9 -28.00 7.27 20.79
C GLY A 9 -27.05 6.55 19.80
N SER A 10 -27.57 5.75 18.88
CA SER A 10 -26.72 4.97 17.95
C SER A 10 -26.21 5.79 16.76
N ALA A 11 -26.90 6.86 16.39
CA ALA A 11 -26.50 7.73 15.27
C ALA A 11 -25.34 8.65 15.64
N VAL A 12 -25.34 9.20 16.86
CA VAL A 12 -24.30 10.10 17.38
C VAL A 12 -22.97 9.36 17.52
N SER A 13 -22.97 8.13 18.03
CA SER A 13 -21.75 7.34 18.19
C SER A 13 -21.11 6.90 16.86
N VAL A 14 -21.90 6.71 15.80
CA VAL A 14 -21.41 6.38 14.47
C VAL A 14 -20.79 7.60 13.76
N GLU A 15 -21.36 8.78 13.95
CA GLU A 15 -20.81 10.04 13.42
C GLU A 15 -19.51 10.45 14.12
N GLU A 16 -19.43 10.32 15.43
CA GLU A 16 -18.21 10.56 16.21
C GLU A 16 -17.09 9.60 15.79
N SER A 17 -17.37 8.31 15.65
CA SER A 17 -16.40 7.30 15.18
C SER A 17 -15.88 7.58 13.75
N ARG A 18 -16.74 8.09 12.87
CA ARG A 18 -16.33 8.49 11.51
C ARG A 18 -15.45 9.74 11.53
N HIS A 19 -15.76 10.70 12.38
CA HIS A 19 -14.97 11.93 12.54
C HIS A 19 -13.59 11.64 13.14
N GLU A 20 -13.52 10.76 14.13
CA GLU A 20 -12.24 10.30 14.71
C GLU A 20 -11.42 9.49 13.69
N GLY A 21 -12.06 8.61 12.91
CA GLY A 21 -11.43 7.87 11.84
C GLY A 21 -10.81 8.79 10.79
N GLY A 22 -11.58 9.74 10.27
CA GLY A 22 -11.09 10.71 9.27
C GLY A 22 -9.96 11.61 9.77
N ARG A 23 -10.04 12.03 11.06
CA ARG A 23 -8.97 12.81 11.69
C ARG A 23 -7.68 11.98 11.83
N ARG A 24 -7.79 10.72 12.21
CA ARG A 24 -6.65 9.82 12.33
C ARG A 24 -5.99 9.57 10.96
N GLU A 25 -6.77 9.34 9.92
CA GLU A 25 -6.29 9.16 8.55
C GLU A 25 -5.56 10.42 8.04
N HIS A 26 -6.11 11.60 8.28
CA HIS A 26 -5.46 12.87 7.96
C HIS A 26 -4.08 12.99 8.62
N VAL A 27 -3.96 12.66 9.90
CA VAL A 27 -2.69 12.67 10.64
C VAL A 27 -1.70 11.65 10.04
N LEU A 28 -2.16 10.47 9.66
CA LEU A 28 -1.30 9.43 9.05
C LEU A 28 -0.76 9.88 7.68
N GLY A 29 -1.58 10.55 6.86
CA GLY A 29 -1.16 11.14 5.59
C GLY A 29 -0.09 12.21 5.79
N ALA A 30 -0.33 13.19 6.68
CA ALA A 30 0.62 14.25 7.01
C ALA A 30 1.94 13.69 7.60
N ALA A 31 1.85 12.62 8.40
CA ALA A 31 3.03 11.94 8.95
C ALA A 31 3.85 11.28 7.84
N LEU A 32 3.21 10.57 6.90
CA LEU A 32 3.88 9.93 5.78
C LEU A 32 4.63 10.96 4.93
N GLU A 33 3.99 12.08 4.58
CA GLU A 33 4.62 13.16 3.81
C GLU A 33 5.79 13.81 4.56
N THR A 34 5.64 14.02 5.88
CA THR A 34 6.69 14.58 6.72
C THR A 34 7.91 13.67 6.78
N PHE A 35 7.68 12.36 6.98
CA PHE A 35 8.75 11.37 6.98
C PHE A 35 9.40 11.20 5.61
N ALA A 36 8.64 11.30 4.53
CA ALA A 36 9.16 11.28 3.16
C ALA A 36 10.06 12.48 2.87
N ARG A 37 9.68 13.66 3.35
CA ARG A 37 10.42 14.91 3.09
C ARG A 37 11.71 15.05 3.90
N TYR A 38 11.68 14.71 5.18
CA TYR A 38 12.78 14.97 6.12
C TYR A 38 13.55 13.73 6.53
N GLY A 39 13.04 12.56 6.20
CA GLY A 39 13.53 11.28 6.69
C GLY A 39 13.08 10.96 8.11
N TYR A 40 12.98 9.66 8.42
CA TYR A 40 12.56 9.22 9.75
C TYR A 40 13.43 9.80 10.87
N LYS A 41 14.77 9.85 10.70
CA LYS A 41 15.68 10.29 11.75
C LYS A 41 15.49 11.78 12.10
N LYS A 42 15.35 12.65 11.09
CA LYS A 42 15.29 14.10 11.25
C LYS A 42 13.89 14.62 11.59
N ALA A 43 12.83 13.99 11.06
CA ALA A 43 11.47 14.38 11.34
C ALA A 43 11.15 14.26 12.84
N SER A 44 10.37 15.19 13.38
CA SER A 44 9.92 15.20 14.78
C SER A 44 8.41 15.07 14.89
N MET A 45 7.91 14.70 16.07
CA MET A 45 6.46 14.71 16.37
C MET A 45 5.86 16.12 16.21
N GLU A 46 6.64 17.16 16.44
CA GLU A 46 6.20 18.55 16.26
C GLU A 46 6.03 18.94 14.80
N ASP A 47 6.93 18.48 13.92
CA ASP A 47 6.81 18.69 12.48
C ASP A 47 5.54 18.03 11.93
N VAL A 48 5.23 16.82 12.39
CA VAL A 48 3.99 16.12 12.01
C VAL A 48 2.76 16.82 12.56
N ALA A 49 2.76 17.24 13.84
CA ALA A 49 1.63 17.97 14.43
C ALA A 49 1.32 19.25 13.65
N ARG A 50 2.36 20.00 13.25
CA ARG A 50 2.24 21.19 12.42
C ARG A 50 1.71 20.88 11.02
N ALA A 51 2.22 19.81 10.38
CA ALA A 51 1.77 19.41 9.06
C ALA A 51 0.32 18.92 9.04
N ALA A 52 -0.13 18.29 10.12
CA ALA A 52 -1.50 17.80 10.31
C ALA A 52 -2.46 18.84 10.89
N ASP A 53 -2.00 20.08 11.12
CA ASP A 53 -2.78 21.15 11.75
C ASP A 53 -3.48 20.73 13.07
N ILE A 54 -2.72 20.02 13.92
CA ILE A 54 -3.18 19.64 15.27
C ILE A 54 -2.18 20.05 16.34
N SER A 55 -2.64 20.16 17.58
CA SER A 55 -1.75 20.41 18.71
C SER A 55 -0.83 19.22 18.97
N ARG A 56 0.39 19.50 19.48
CA ARG A 56 1.32 18.44 19.89
C ARG A 56 0.71 17.48 20.94
N PRO A 57 0.00 17.95 21.98
CA PRO A 57 -0.74 17.07 22.90
C PRO A 57 -1.79 16.21 22.17
N GLY A 58 -2.51 16.78 21.20
CA GLY A 58 -3.47 16.04 20.37
C GLY A 58 -2.83 14.92 19.58
N LEU A 59 -1.63 15.13 19.02
CA LEU A 59 -0.87 14.07 18.34
C LEU A 59 -0.44 12.98 19.31
N TYR A 60 0.06 13.34 20.50
CA TYR A 60 0.45 12.35 21.53
C TYR A 60 -0.73 11.57 22.10
N PHE A 61 -1.93 12.11 22.06
CA PHE A 61 -3.15 11.37 22.38
C PHE A 61 -3.44 10.25 21.37
N LEU A 62 -3.17 10.49 20.08
CA LEU A 62 -3.36 9.51 19.01
C LEU A 62 -2.21 8.50 18.90
N PHE A 63 -0.98 8.94 19.14
CA PHE A 63 0.24 8.14 18.96
C PHE A 63 1.26 8.45 20.06
N THR A 64 1.57 7.45 20.87
CA THR A 64 2.45 7.61 22.05
C THR A 64 3.91 7.83 21.70
N SER A 65 4.33 7.50 20.47
CA SER A 65 5.73 7.65 20.04
C SER A 65 5.83 7.88 18.53
N LYS A 66 6.96 8.47 18.11
CA LYS A 66 7.32 8.63 16.69
C LYS A 66 7.37 7.28 15.95
N GLN A 67 7.85 6.22 16.62
CA GLN A 67 7.91 4.89 16.05
C GLN A 67 6.50 4.34 15.78
N GLN A 68 5.59 4.49 16.74
CA GLN A 68 4.20 4.06 16.59
C GLN A 68 3.51 4.82 15.44
N LEU A 69 3.69 6.15 15.40
CA LEU A 69 3.15 6.99 14.34
C LEU A 69 3.69 6.59 12.96
N PHE A 70 5.01 6.41 12.85
CA PHE A 70 5.64 5.99 11.59
C PHE A 70 5.10 4.64 11.10
N ARG A 71 5.07 3.63 11.99
CA ARG A 71 4.52 2.32 11.65
C ARG A 71 3.06 2.42 11.20
N ALA A 72 2.24 3.17 11.91
CA ALA A 72 0.83 3.35 11.57
C ALA A 72 0.67 4.08 10.23
N ALA A 73 1.48 5.10 9.93
CA ALA A 73 1.43 5.84 8.67
C ALA A 73 1.83 4.94 7.48
N VAL A 74 2.91 4.17 7.62
CA VAL A 74 3.33 3.23 6.58
C VAL A 74 2.30 2.12 6.38
N THR A 75 1.77 1.54 7.45
CA THR A 75 0.74 0.49 7.37
C THR A 75 -0.52 1.01 6.68
N HIS A 76 -0.98 2.21 7.02
CA HIS A 76 -2.13 2.85 6.38
C HIS A 76 -1.92 3.06 4.87
N ALA A 77 -0.72 3.51 4.46
CA ALA A 77 -0.39 3.65 3.04
C ALA A 77 -0.39 2.31 2.31
N LEU A 78 0.23 1.29 2.91
CA LEU A 78 0.28 -0.07 2.34
C LEU A 78 -1.11 -0.71 2.24
N ASP A 79 -2.01 -0.48 3.21
CA ASP A 79 -3.40 -0.92 3.14
C ASP A 79 -4.11 -0.28 1.94
N GLY A 80 -3.97 1.03 1.77
CA GLY A 80 -4.52 1.75 0.62
C GLY A 80 -4.01 1.24 -0.72
N ASP A 81 -2.71 0.92 -0.80
CA ASP A 81 -2.08 0.38 -2.00
C ASP A 81 -2.58 -1.03 -2.33
N LEU A 82 -2.68 -1.91 -1.33
CA LEU A 82 -3.26 -3.24 -1.52
C LEU A 82 -4.71 -3.17 -1.96
N ASP A 83 -5.51 -2.29 -1.36
CA ASP A 83 -6.90 -2.11 -1.75
C ASP A 83 -7.04 -1.57 -3.18
N ALA A 84 -6.18 -0.65 -3.59
CA ALA A 84 -6.14 -0.15 -4.95
C ALA A 84 -5.74 -1.25 -5.95
N ALA A 85 -4.67 -2.00 -5.65
CA ALA A 85 -4.23 -3.13 -6.47
C ALA A 85 -5.30 -4.22 -6.56
N LYS A 86 -5.99 -4.52 -5.44
CA LYS A 86 -7.11 -5.47 -5.40
C LYS A 86 -8.25 -5.05 -6.33
N ARG A 87 -8.63 -3.77 -6.32
CA ARG A 87 -9.66 -3.27 -7.24
C ARG A 87 -9.24 -3.40 -8.69
N SER A 88 -8.00 -3.06 -9.03
CA SER A 88 -7.47 -3.21 -10.38
C SER A 88 -7.48 -4.67 -10.85
N LEU A 89 -6.98 -5.59 -10.01
CA LEU A 89 -6.93 -7.03 -10.33
C LEU A 89 -8.32 -7.67 -10.44
N ALA A 90 -9.31 -7.17 -9.71
CA ALA A 90 -10.69 -7.67 -9.73
C ALA A 90 -11.52 -7.17 -10.92
N ASP A 91 -11.07 -6.17 -11.67
CA ASP A 91 -11.79 -5.61 -12.81
C ASP A 91 -11.67 -6.51 -14.06
N THR A 92 -12.44 -7.59 -14.07
CA THR A 92 -12.44 -8.59 -15.15
C THR A 92 -12.97 -8.07 -16.50
N ALA A 93 -13.53 -6.85 -16.56
CA ALA A 93 -13.88 -6.20 -17.82
C ALA A 93 -12.62 -5.75 -18.61
N ARG A 94 -11.48 -5.67 -17.94
CA ARG A 94 -10.18 -5.31 -18.53
C ARG A 94 -9.31 -6.55 -18.75
N PRO A 95 -8.44 -6.55 -19.77
CA PRO A 95 -7.47 -7.63 -19.99
C PRO A 95 -6.57 -7.83 -18.74
N LEU A 96 -6.25 -9.08 -18.41
CA LEU A 96 -5.35 -9.42 -17.28
C LEU A 96 -4.03 -8.65 -17.38
N ARG A 97 -3.49 -8.51 -18.61
CA ARG A 97 -2.28 -7.72 -18.89
C ARG A 97 -2.33 -6.34 -18.26
N ASP A 98 -3.39 -5.58 -18.53
CA ASP A 98 -3.53 -4.19 -18.10
C ASP A 98 -3.77 -4.11 -16.58
N ARG A 99 -4.52 -5.07 -16.04
CA ARG A 99 -4.75 -5.22 -14.59
C ARG A 99 -3.44 -5.49 -13.83
N LEU A 100 -2.57 -6.36 -14.36
CA LEU A 100 -1.27 -6.65 -13.77
C LEU A 100 -0.34 -5.44 -13.80
N ILE A 101 -0.21 -4.77 -14.96
CA ILE A 101 0.65 -3.58 -15.09
C ILE A 101 0.22 -2.52 -14.07
N GLU A 102 -1.08 -2.21 -14.00
CA GLU A 102 -1.59 -1.22 -13.05
C GLU A 102 -1.40 -1.67 -11.59
N ALA A 103 -1.62 -2.94 -11.26
CA ALA A 103 -1.41 -3.43 -9.89
C ALA A 103 0.05 -3.28 -9.46
N PHE A 104 1.03 -3.60 -10.32
CA PHE A 104 2.44 -3.40 -10.03
C PHE A 104 2.85 -1.93 -9.97
N ASP A 105 2.24 -1.07 -10.78
CA ASP A 105 2.43 0.38 -10.70
C ASP A 105 1.92 0.95 -9.37
N LEU A 106 0.72 0.55 -8.94
CA LEU A 106 0.14 0.95 -7.66
C LEU A 106 0.95 0.44 -6.47
N TRP A 107 1.51 -0.78 -6.55
CA TRP A 107 2.26 -1.42 -5.47
C TRP A 107 3.72 -0.97 -5.39
N THR A 108 4.39 -0.76 -6.51
CA THR A 108 5.82 -0.47 -6.58
C THR A 108 6.13 0.83 -7.31
N GLY A 109 5.49 1.06 -8.48
CA GLY A 109 5.83 2.17 -9.37
C GLY A 109 5.65 3.54 -8.72
N ARG A 110 4.58 3.73 -7.96
CA ARG A 110 4.31 5.00 -7.25
C ARG A 110 5.38 5.40 -6.23
N TYR A 111 6.22 4.45 -5.81
CA TYR A 111 7.30 4.67 -4.85
C TYR A 111 8.68 4.82 -5.51
N ILE A 112 8.76 4.88 -6.84
CA ILE A 112 10.02 5.15 -7.53
C ILE A 112 10.44 6.59 -7.26
N GLY A 113 11.69 6.76 -6.82
CA GLY A 113 12.25 8.06 -6.47
C GLY A 113 12.84 8.13 -5.05
N PRO A 114 13.07 9.34 -4.51
CA PRO A 114 13.81 9.53 -3.26
C PRO A 114 13.19 8.81 -2.05
N MET A 115 11.86 8.71 -1.98
CA MET A 115 11.17 8.06 -0.87
C MET A 115 11.41 6.53 -0.84
N ALA A 116 11.55 5.90 -1.99
CA ALA A 116 11.83 4.46 -2.06
C ALA A 116 13.20 4.13 -1.46
N GLN A 117 14.19 4.97 -1.68
CA GLN A 117 15.54 4.79 -1.13
C GLN A 117 15.53 4.90 0.39
N GLU A 118 14.77 5.84 0.96
CA GLU A 118 14.71 6.03 2.41
C GLU A 118 13.99 4.86 3.11
N VAL A 119 12.90 4.37 2.56
CA VAL A 119 12.21 3.17 3.07
C VAL A 119 13.10 1.93 2.96
N ALA A 120 13.88 1.78 1.88
CA ALA A 120 14.84 0.68 1.72
C ALA A 120 15.93 0.74 2.79
N VAL A 121 16.53 1.92 3.01
CA VAL A 121 17.54 2.13 4.07
C VAL A 121 16.96 1.84 5.45
N LEU A 122 15.74 2.29 5.74
CA LEU A 122 15.09 2.02 7.03
C LEU A 122 14.81 0.53 7.23
N ARG A 123 14.41 -0.18 6.19
CA ARG A 123 14.19 -1.63 6.23
C ARG A 123 15.48 -2.39 6.56
N GLU A 124 16.61 -1.95 6.03
CA GLU A 124 17.92 -2.58 6.26
C GLU A 124 18.51 -2.22 7.61
N THR A 125 18.38 -0.97 8.02
CA THR A 125 19.03 -0.46 9.24
C THR A 125 18.18 -0.59 10.50
N ASN A 126 16.86 -0.62 10.39
CA ASN A 126 15.91 -0.70 11.51
C ASN A 126 14.67 -1.52 11.14
N PRO A 127 14.81 -2.83 10.88
CA PRO A 127 13.68 -3.68 10.48
C PRO A 127 12.54 -3.70 11.49
N GLU A 128 12.83 -3.54 12.76
CA GLU A 128 11.85 -3.45 13.85
C GLU A 128 10.90 -2.22 13.72
N LEU A 129 11.28 -1.16 13.00
CA LEU A 129 10.40 -0.01 12.78
C LEU A 129 9.13 -0.39 12.03
N LEU A 130 9.25 -1.25 11.02
CA LEU A 130 8.13 -1.72 10.21
C LEU A 130 7.54 -3.04 10.73
N GLY A 131 8.33 -3.82 11.51
CA GLY A 131 7.88 -5.08 12.10
C GLY A 131 7.36 -6.07 11.07
N PRO A 132 6.23 -6.77 11.34
CA PRO A 132 5.67 -7.79 10.44
C PRO A 132 5.26 -7.25 9.06
N ALA A 133 5.02 -5.93 8.91
CA ALA A 133 4.59 -5.34 7.65
C ALA A 133 5.59 -5.61 6.50
N ILE A 134 6.89 -5.73 6.79
CA ILE A 134 7.93 -6.01 5.78
C ILE A 134 7.66 -7.32 5.01
N THR A 135 7.13 -8.32 5.67
CA THR A 135 6.89 -9.66 5.08
C THR A 135 5.43 -9.90 4.74
N GLU A 136 4.52 -9.38 5.55
CA GLU A 136 3.08 -9.62 5.40
C GLU A 136 2.51 -8.94 4.16
N TYR A 137 2.81 -7.67 3.91
CA TYR A 137 2.24 -6.94 2.78
C TYR A 137 2.72 -7.46 1.42
N PRO A 138 4.03 -7.73 1.19
CA PRO A 138 4.47 -8.37 -0.05
C PRO A 138 3.84 -9.75 -0.27
N ARG A 139 3.63 -10.54 0.80
CA ARG A 139 2.97 -11.85 0.72
C ARG A 139 1.50 -11.69 0.26
N ARG A 140 0.75 -10.76 0.87
CA ARG A 140 -0.64 -10.47 0.51
C ARG A 140 -0.75 -10.03 -0.96
N PHE A 141 0.15 -9.14 -1.41
CA PHE A 141 0.18 -8.71 -2.80
C PHE A 141 0.50 -9.87 -3.75
N LEU A 142 1.48 -10.73 -3.42
CA LEU A 142 1.81 -11.93 -4.19
C LEU A 142 0.60 -12.87 -4.32
N GLU A 143 -0.13 -13.10 -3.24
CA GLU A 143 -1.35 -13.93 -3.25
C GLU A 143 -2.40 -13.35 -4.20
N MET A 144 -2.67 -12.04 -4.13
CA MET A 144 -3.64 -11.38 -5.01
C MET A 144 -3.25 -11.47 -6.49
N VAL A 145 -1.97 -11.30 -6.82
CA VAL A 145 -1.46 -11.46 -8.20
C VAL A 145 -1.58 -12.91 -8.64
N THR A 146 -1.25 -13.86 -7.76
CA THR A 146 -1.37 -15.30 -8.06
C THR A 146 -2.82 -15.66 -8.38
N ASP A 147 -3.77 -15.21 -7.56
CA ASP A 147 -5.20 -15.50 -7.75
C ASP A 147 -5.72 -14.90 -9.05
N ALA A 148 -5.32 -13.66 -9.38
CA ALA A 148 -5.71 -13.01 -10.62
C ALA A 148 -5.19 -13.76 -11.86
N ILE A 149 -3.94 -14.23 -11.83
CA ILE A 149 -3.35 -15.03 -12.91
C ILE A 149 -4.05 -16.40 -12.99
N ALA A 150 -4.28 -17.07 -11.86
CA ALA A 150 -4.91 -18.37 -11.81
C ALA A 150 -6.34 -18.37 -12.40
N ALA A 151 -7.07 -17.27 -12.17
CA ALA A 151 -8.44 -17.10 -12.69
C ALA A 151 -8.49 -16.98 -14.24
N ASP A 152 -7.42 -16.50 -14.86
CA ASP A 152 -7.33 -16.35 -16.33
C ASP A 152 -6.64 -17.55 -17.01
N LEU A 153 -6.03 -18.48 -16.25
CA LEU A 153 -5.35 -19.64 -16.82
C LEU A 153 -6.33 -20.77 -17.19
N PRO A 154 -6.06 -21.50 -18.28
CA PRO A 154 -6.81 -22.71 -18.61
C PRO A 154 -6.76 -23.74 -17.48
N PRO A 155 -7.83 -24.56 -17.30
CA PRO A 155 -7.80 -25.70 -16.40
C PRO A 155 -6.57 -26.59 -16.63
N GLY A 156 -5.87 -26.95 -15.55
CA GLY A 156 -4.64 -27.76 -15.60
C GLY A 156 -3.32 -26.96 -15.61
N ARG A 157 -3.37 -25.65 -15.80
CA ARG A 157 -2.18 -24.77 -15.74
C ARG A 157 -2.13 -23.86 -14.51
N VAL A 158 -3.10 -23.97 -13.62
CA VAL A 158 -3.22 -23.12 -12.41
C VAL A 158 -1.96 -23.19 -11.53
N GLY A 159 -1.25 -24.33 -11.50
CA GLY A 159 0.01 -24.48 -10.78
C GLY A 159 1.13 -23.54 -11.24
N ALA A 160 1.07 -23.07 -12.49
CA ALA A 160 2.04 -22.10 -13.01
C ALA A 160 1.80 -20.66 -12.51
N ALA A 161 0.62 -20.35 -12.02
CA ALA A 161 0.25 -18.98 -11.59
C ALA A 161 1.19 -18.44 -10.51
N GLN A 162 1.53 -19.26 -9.53
CA GLN A 162 2.41 -18.87 -8.43
C GLN A 162 3.83 -18.55 -8.91
N ASP A 163 4.38 -19.37 -9.82
CA ASP A 163 5.72 -19.15 -10.37
C ASP A 163 5.76 -17.90 -11.24
N MET A 164 4.71 -17.66 -12.03
CA MET A 164 4.55 -16.43 -12.82
C MET A 164 4.47 -15.20 -11.91
N ALA A 165 3.63 -15.24 -10.88
CA ALA A 165 3.48 -14.15 -9.91
C ALA A 165 4.81 -13.86 -9.18
N ARG A 166 5.52 -14.89 -8.73
CA ARG A 166 6.84 -14.75 -8.09
C ARG A 166 7.87 -14.13 -9.05
N THR A 167 7.85 -14.54 -10.32
CA THR A 167 8.77 -14.00 -11.31
C THR A 167 8.48 -12.53 -11.58
N LEU A 168 7.20 -12.14 -11.72
CA LEU A 168 6.81 -10.74 -11.86
C LEU A 168 7.20 -9.92 -10.64
N MET A 169 7.02 -10.45 -9.41
CA MET A 169 7.49 -9.80 -8.18
C MET A 169 9.00 -9.58 -8.18
N SER A 170 9.78 -10.58 -8.59
CA SER A 170 11.24 -10.48 -8.70
C SER A 170 11.65 -9.47 -9.77
N THR A 171 10.93 -9.44 -10.90
CA THR A 171 11.14 -8.45 -11.96
C THR A 171 10.88 -7.03 -11.44
N ALA A 172 9.74 -6.79 -10.79
CA ALA A 172 9.42 -5.48 -10.19
C ALA A 172 10.46 -5.07 -9.15
N GLY A 173 10.91 -6.03 -8.32
CA GLY A 173 11.96 -5.82 -7.32
C GLY A 173 13.30 -5.41 -7.95
N GLY A 174 13.70 -6.01 -9.07
CA GLY A 174 14.90 -5.63 -9.81
C GLY A 174 14.75 -4.28 -10.51
N VAL A 175 13.69 -4.13 -11.29
CA VAL A 175 13.43 -2.93 -12.10
C VAL A 175 13.43 -1.65 -11.24
N LYS A 176 12.82 -1.67 -10.05
CA LYS A 176 12.77 -0.48 -9.18
C LYS A 176 14.15 0.07 -8.76
N HIS A 177 15.20 -0.73 -8.83
CA HIS A 177 16.57 -0.32 -8.52
C HIS A 177 17.35 0.16 -9.76
N GLU A 178 16.82 -0.06 -10.96
CA GLU A 178 17.46 0.28 -12.23
C GLU A 178 16.89 1.55 -12.85
N VAL A 179 15.65 1.95 -12.46
CA VAL A 179 14.93 3.08 -13.04
C VAL A 179 14.87 4.26 -12.10
N SER A 180 14.72 5.46 -12.66
CA SER A 180 14.65 6.70 -11.91
C SER A 180 13.25 7.31 -11.87
N THR A 181 12.36 6.91 -12.77
CA THR A 181 11.00 7.45 -12.88
C THR A 181 9.93 6.34 -12.87
N ARG A 182 8.72 6.73 -12.50
CA ARG A 182 7.54 5.84 -12.53
C ARG A 182 7.23 5.37 -13.95
N GLU A 183 7.37 6.26 -14.94
CA GLU A 183 7.13 5.96 -16.35
C GLU A 183 8.09 4.89 -16.85
N GLU A 184 9.37 4.98 -16.51
CA GLU A 184 10.37 3.94 -16.82
C GLU A 184 10.03 2.61 -16.16
N PHE A 185 9.57 2.63 -14.90
CA PHE A 185 9.12 1.42 -14.21
C PHE A 185 7.95 0.77 -14.93
N VAL A 186 6.91 1.54 -15.25
CA VAL A 186 5.71 1.03 -15.97
C VAL A 186 6.11 0.47 -17.33
N ALA A 187 6.97 1.15 -18.08
CA ALA A 187 7.45 0.67 -19.38
C ALA A 187 8.20 -0.68 -19.26
N ARG A 188 9.08 -0.82 -18.27
CA ARG A 188 9.81 -2.07 -18.02
C ARG A 188 8.90 -3.20 -17.53
N MET A 189 7.95 -2.90 -16.62
CA MET A 189 6.97 -3.88 -16.17
C MET A 189 6.03 -4.31 -17.27
N THR A 190 5.67 -3.43 -18.19
CA THR A 190 4.90 -3.76 -19.40
C THR A 190 5.61 -4.85 -20.23
N ILE A 191 6.91 -4.68 -20.49
CA ILE A 191 7.71 -5.70 -21.18
C ILE A 191 7.72 -7.02 -20.39
N GLY A 192 7.94 -6.95 -19.07
CA GLY A 192 7.93 -8.12 -18.20
C GLY A 192 6.61 -8.89 -18.24
N VAL A 193 5.48 -8.19 -18.16
CA VAL A 193 4.15 -8.80 -18.26
C VAL A 193 3.93 -9.39 -19.64
N ASP A 194 4.28 -8.69 -20.72
CA ASP A 194 4.09 -9.14 -22.11
C ASP A 194 4.84 -10.43 -22.43
N LEU A 195 5.97 -10.69 -21.78
CA LEU A 195 6.71 -11.95 -21.94
C LEU A 195 5.92 -13.17 -21.38
N PHE A 196 5.02 -12.98 -20.43
CA PHE A 196 4.18 -14.04 -19.88
C PHE A 196 2.85 -14.22 -20.60
N MET A 197 2.36 -13.20 -21.32
CA MET A 197 1.06 -13.24 -21.98
C MET A 197 0.85 -14.40 -22.95
N PRO A 198 1.87 -14.83 -23.78
CA PRO A 198 1.70 -16.01 -24.63
C PRO A 198 1.49 -17.31 -23.85
N ALA A 199 2.00 -17.39 -22.63
CA ALA A 199 1.84 -18.57 -21.77
C ALA A 199 0.44 -18.63 -21.10
N LEU A 200 -0.35 -17.54 -21.15
CA LEU A 200 -1.71 -17.46 -20.61
C LEU A 200 -2.78 -17.85 -21.65
N ARG A 201 -2.40 -18.01 -22.91
CA ARG A 201 -3.26 -18.48 -24.00
C ARG A 201 -3.06 -19.97 -24.16
#